data_873fff14b729d3a540c0720eb703cc59
#
_entry.id   873fff14b729d3a540c0720eb703cc59
#
_cell.length_a   1.000
_cell.length_b   1.000
_cell.length_c   1.000
_cell.angle_alpha   90.00
_cell.angle_beta   90.00
_cell.angle_gamma   90.00
#
_symmetry.space_group_name_H-M   'P 1'
#
loop_
_entity.id
_entity.type
_entity.pdbx_description
1 polymer ?
#
loop_
_entity_poly.entity_id
_entity_poly.type
_entity_poly.pdbx_seq_one_letter_code
_entity_poly.pdbx_strand_id
1 'polypeptide(L)'
;ELAAIGVVIGAAWNGARAFTATSGPGISLMSEFLGLAYFAEIPAVVWDIQRSGPSTGMPTRTQQSDLIGAAYASHGDTKHPLLFPTTPKDCFDFANLSLDLADRAQTPVLVMSDLELGMNQNLSDPFKWDDSAKYDRGKVLSAEDLEKLDSFGRYLDVDGDGIGYRTLPGTHEEKGSFFTRGTSRDEYAVYTESPEAYERNMKRLEKKWETIKTLVPEALITMNGSRMGVLYLSLIHISE
;
A
#
# COMPACT_ATOMS: atom_id res chain seq x y z
N GLU A 1 -17.76 1.82 1.04
CA GLU A 1 -16.37 1.94 0.60
C GLU A 1 -15.76 3.27 1.03
N LEU A 2 -16.39 4.42 0.76
CA LEU A 2 -15.85 5.74 1.12
C LEU A 2 -15.57 5.85 2.62
N ALA A 3 -16.54 5.47 3.47
CA ALA A 3 -16.34 5.48 4.91
C ALA A 3 -15.26 4.48 5.37
N ALA A 4 -15.24 3.29 4.79
CA ALA A 4 -14.29 2.24 5.15
C ALA A 4 -12.84 2.67 4.92
N ILE A 5 -12.52 3.18 3.73
CA ILE A 5 -11.15 3.65 3.43
C ILE A 5 -10.79 4.89 4.27
N GLY A 6 -11.75 5.79 4.53
CA GLY A 6 -11.55 6.93 5.42
C GLY A 6 -11.19 6.50 6.84
N VAL A 7 -11.85 5.45 7.38
CA VAL A 7 -11.51 4.86 8.69
C VAL A 7 -10.12 4.24 8.68
N VAL A 8 -9.75 3.49 7.63
CA VAL A 8 -8.39 2.92 7.49
C VAL A 8 -7.33 4.01 7.53
N ILE A 9 -7.49 5.07 6.75
CA ILE A 9 -6.55 6.20 6.70
C ILE A 9 -6.47 6.89 8.06
N GLY A 10 -7.61 7.18 8.70
CA GLY A 10 -7.62 7.84 10.02
C GLY A 10 -7.00 6.97 11.12
N ALA A 11 -7.23 5.65 11.09
CA ALA A 11 -6.62 4.71 12.02
C ALA A 11 -5.10 4.63 11.81
N ALA A 12 -4.65 4.52 10.56
CA ALA A 12 -3.23 4.47 10.22
C ALA A 12 -2.51 5.80 10.53
N TRP A 13 -3.17 6.93 10.36
CA TRP A 13 -2.67 8.23 10.80
C TRP A 13 -2.34 8.24 12.30
N ASN A 14 -3.18 7.60 13.11
CA ASN A 14 -2.95 7.45 14.55
C ASN A 14 -2.04 6.27 14.92
N GLY A 15 -1.43 5.62 13.97
CA GLY A 15 -0.47 4.53 14.19
C GLY A 15 -1.07 3.13 14.27
N ALA A 16 -2.36 2.95 14.00
CA ALA A 16 -2.93 1.61 13.90
C ALA A 16 -2.57 0.95 12.56
N ARG A 17 -2.44 -0.37 12.58
CA ARG A 17 -2.36 -1.18 11.36
C ARG A 17 -3.79 -1.52 10.95
N ALA A 18 -4.24 -0.98 9.84
CA ALA A 18 -5.62 -1.08 9.43
C ALA A 18 -5.75 -1.49 7.96
N PHE A 19 -6.78 -2.27 7.67
CA PHE A 19 -7.11 -2.67 6.31
C PHE A 19 -8.63 -2.65 6.09
N THR A 20 -9.01 -2.67 4.83
CA THR A 20 -10.38 -2.92 4.39
C THR A 20 -10.39 -3.86 3.19
N ALA A 21 -11.53 -4.44 2.89
CA ALA A 21 -11.72 -5.30 1.72
C ALA A 21 -12.87 -4.78 0.88
N THR A 22 -12.72 -4.90 -0.44
CA THR A 22 -13.73 -4.50 -1.41
C THR A 22 -13.55 -5.28 -2.72
N SER A 23 -14.15 -4.80 -3.80
CA SER A 23 -14.01 -5.32 -5.16
C SER A 23 -13.82 -4.16 -6.14
N GLY A 24 -13.59 -4.43 -7.43
CA GLY A 24 -13.33 -3.40 -8.44
C GLY A 24 -14.25 -2.17 -8.41
N PRO A 25 -15.59 -2.32 -8.33
CA PRO A 25 -16.48 -1.17 -8.17
C PRO A 25 -16.19 -0.35 -6.90
N GLY A 26 -15.81 -1.01 -5.80
CA GLY A 26 -15.45 -0.34 -4.57
C GLY A 26 -14.09 0.37 -4.66
N ILE A 27 -13.10 -0.19 -5.36
CA ILE A 27 -11.84 0.51 -5.67
C ILE A 27 -12.13 1.82 -6.42
N SER A 28 -13.06 1.81 -7.38
CA SER A 28 -13.48 3.03 -8.07
C SER A 28 -14.03 4.09 -7.12
N LEU A 29 -14.83 3.69 -6.12
CA LEU A 29 -15.36 4.61 -5.10
C LEU A 29 -14.28 5.09 -4.12
N MET A 30 -13.24 4.29 -3.86
CA MET A 30 -12.14 4.62 -2.96
C MET A 30 -11.06 5.51 -3.60
N SER A 31 -11.14 5.77 -4.90
CA SER A 31 -10.09 6.36 -5.72
C SER A 31 -9.51 7.66 -5.13
N GLU A 32 -10.37 8.58 -4.67
CA GLU A 32 -9.92 9.86 -4.08
C GLU A 32 -9.15 9.64 -2.76
N PHE A 33 -9.63 8.77 -1.90
CA PHE A 33 -8.95 8.46 -0.64
C PHE A 33 -7.64 7.69 -0.86
N LEU A 34 -7.55 6.83 -1.87
CA LEU A 34 -6.30 6.18 -2.27
C LEU A 34 -5.28 7.22 -2.76
N GLY A 35 -5.73 8.21 -3.55
CA GLY A 35 -4.91 9.34 -3.95
C GLY A 35 -4.43 10.18 -2.77
N LEU A 36 -5.31 10.47 -1.81
CA LEU A 36 -4.95 11.14 -0.57
C LEU A 36 -3.90 10.35 0.22
N ALA A 37 -4.12 9.06 0.44
CA ALA A 37 -3.18 8.23 1.19
C ALA A 37 -1.81 8.12 0.49
N TYR A 38 -1.80 8.03 -0.83
CA TYR A 38 -0.57 8.04 -1.64
C TYR A 38 0.18 9.36 -1.48
N PHE A 39 -0.49 10.49 -1.70
CA PHE A 39 0.16 11.78 -1.71
C PHE A 39 0.54 12.26 -0.30
N ALA A 40 -0.31 12.03 0.71
CA ALA A 40 -0.03 12.33 2.11
C ALA A 40 0.91 11.30 2.77
N GLU A 41 1.19 10.18 2.09
CA GLU A 41 2.07 9.11 2.53
C GLU A 41 1.59 8.46 3.84
N ILE A 42 0.33 8.05 3.83
CA ILE A 42 -0.33 7.34 4.92
C ILE A 42 -0.43 5.85 4.53
N PRO A 43 0.06 4.93 5.37
CA PRO A 43 -0.12 3.50 5.16
C PRO A 43 -1.59 3.12 5.07
N ALA A 44 -1.94 2.29 4.11
CA ALA A 44 -3.26 1.70 4.00
C ALA A 44 -3.17 0.35 3.30
N VAL A 45 -3.99 -0.61 3.67
CA VAL A 45 -4.09 -1.88 2.96
C VAL A 45 -5.53 -2.09 2.50
N VAL A 46 -5.68 -2.42 1.22
CA VAL A 46 -6.97 -2.76 0.64
C VAL A 46 -6.88 -4.13 -0.03
N TRP A 47 -7.76 -5.04 0.40
CA TRP A 47 -7.94 -6.33 -0.28
C TRP A 47 -8.99 -6.15 -1.36
N ASP A 48 -8.58 -6.30 -2.60
CA ASP A 48 -9.46 -6.27 -3.77
C ASP A 48 -9.82 -7.70 -4.17
N ILE A 49 -11.07 -8.06 -3.92
CA ILE A 49 -11.63 -9.32 -4.41
C ILE A 49 -12.15 -9.03 -5.82
N GLN A 50 -11.28 -9.17 -6.80
CA GLN A 50 -11.43 -8.68 -8.15
C GLN A 50 -12.78 -9.02 -8.78
N ARG A 51 -13.39 -8.07 -9.44
CA ARG A 51 -14.67 -8.21 -10.11
C ARG A 51 -14.80 -7.25 -11.29
N SER A 52 -15.01 -7.82 -12.48
CA SER A 52 -15.18 -7.03 -13.69
C SER A 52 -16.49 -6.27 -13.73
N GLY A 53 -16.42 -5.05 -14.31
CA GLY A 53 -17.58 -4.25 -14.67
C GLY A 53 -18.18 -4.60 -16.02
N PRO A 54 -19.00 -3.69 -16.60
CA PRO A 54 -19.31 -2.38 -16.02
C PRO A 54 -20.22 -2.48 -14.77
N SER A 55 -20.11 -1.48 -13.88
CA SER A 55 -20.83 -1.39 -12.59
C SER A 55 -20.60 -2.65 -11.73
N THR A 56 -21.67 -3.27 -11.25
CA THR A 56 -21.61 -4.45 -10.39
C THR A 56 -21.11 -5.70 -11.12
N GLY A 57 -21.25 -5.78 -12.43
CA GLY A 57 -20.81 -6.91 -13.24
C GLY A 57 -21.46 -8.24 -12.80
N MET A 58 -20.65 -9.28 -12.66
CA MET A 58 -21.10 -10.61 -12.21
C MET A 58 -20.48 -10.92 -10.83
N PRO A 59 -21.13 -10.52 -9.71
CA PRO A 59 -20.52 -10.50 -8.39
C PRO A 59 -20.19 -11.89 -7.82
N THR A 60 -20.76 -12.95 -8.38
CA THR A 60 -20.55 -14.33 -7.93
C THR A 60 -19.71 -15.16 -8.90
N ARG A 61 -19.00 -14.52 -9.81
CA ARG A 61 -18.13 -15.19 -10.78
C ARG A 61 -16.70 -14.75 -10.60
N THR A 62 -15.77 -15.70 -10.63
CA THR A 62 -14.34 -15.44 -10.58
C THR A 62 -13.92 -14.61 -11.80
N GLN A 63 -13.28 -13.50 -11.57
CA GLN A 63 -12.82 -12.57 -12.60
C GLN A 63 -11.54 -11.87 -12.13
N GLN A 64 -10.68 -11.50 -13.08
CA GLN A 64 -9.43 -10.78 -12.85
C GLN A 64 -9.36 -9.63 -13.84
N SER A 65 -9.71 -8.43 -13.42
CA SER A 65 -9.82 -7.29 -14.35
C SER A 65 -9.47 -5.93 -13.77
N ASP A 66 -9.24 -5.84 -12.46
CA ASP A 66 -9.11 -4.56 -11.76
C ASP A 66 -7.66 -4.04 -11.75
N LEU A 67 -6.71 -4.75 -12.39
CA LEU A 67 -5.27 -4.53 -12.30
C LEU A 67 -4.84 -3.09 -12.57
N ILE A 68 -5.20 -2.55 -13.74
CA ILE A 68 -4.79 -1.20 -14.14
C ILE A 68 -5.49 -0.17 -13.26
N GLY A 69 -6.79 -0.38 -12.99
CA GLY A 69 -7.56 0.49 -12.10
C GLY A 69 -6.97 0.56 -10.71
N ALA A 70 -6.55 -0.58 -10.15
CA ALA A 70 -5.91 -0.65 -8.84
C ALA A 70 -4.48 -0.07 -8.84
N ALA A 71 -3.68 -0.40 -9.86
CA ALA A 71 -2.28 0.05 -9.96
C ALA A 71 -2.14 1.58 -9.99
N TYR A 72 -3.14 2.26 -10.56
CA TYR A 72 -3.12 3.72 -10.76
C TYR A 72 -4.36 4.41 -10.18
N ALA A 73 -4.97 3.82 -9.16
CA ALA A 73 -6.18 4.36 -8.54
C ALA A 73 -5.95 5.77 -8.00
N SER A 74 -6.50 6.75 -8.65
CA SER A 74 -6.60 8.18 -8.34
C SER A 74 -6.98 8.93 -9.63
N HIS A 75 -7.01 10.25 -9.57
CA HIS A 75 -7.14 11.14 -10.73
C HIS A 75 -5.83 11.88 -11.08
N GLY A 76 -4.69 11.39 -10.59
CA GLY A 76 -3.36 11.96 -10.81
C GLY A 76 -2.28 10.90 -10.94
N ASP A 77 -1.03 11.31 -10.83
CA ASP A 77 0.16 10.47 -11.01
C ASP A 77 0.42 9.61 -9.77
N THR A 78 -0.33 8.52 -9.62
CA THR A 78 -0.18 7.55 -8.55
C THR A 78 0.33 6.22 -9.06
N LYS A 79 1.01 5.46 -8.19
CA LYS A 79 1.41 4.07 -8.41
C LYS A 79 1.26 3.31 -7.11
N HIS A 80 0.50 2.22 -7.13
CA HIS A 80 0.27 1.40 -5.95
C HIS A 80 0.93 0.02 -6.10
N PRO A 81 1.66 -0.48 -5.08
CA PRO A 81 2.11 -1.87 -5.07
C PRO A 81 0.92 -2.81 -5.06
N LEU A 82 0.95 -3.82 -5.92
CA LEU A 82 -0.05 -4.87 -6.00
C LEU A 82 0.57 -6.19 -5.57
N LEU A 83 -0.05 -6.90 -4.65
CA LEU A 83 0.34 -8.23 -4.19
C LEU A 83 -0.69 -9.25 -4.68
N PHE A 84 -0.24 -10.37 -5.20
CA PHE A 84 -1.10 -11.40 -5.80
C PHE A 84 -0.96 -12.72 -5.03
N PRO A 85 -1.81 -12.99 -4.01
CA PRO A 85 -1.84 -14.28 -3.37
C PRO A 85 -2.36 -15.34 -4.36
N THR A 86 -1.76 -16.51 -4.38
CA THR A 86 -2.14 -17.62 -5.26
C THR A 86 -2.77 -18.79 -4.50
N THR A 87 -2.56 -18.84 -3.19
CA THR A 87 -3.04 -19.90 -2.32
C THR A 87 -3.63 -19.32 -1.03
N PRO A 88 -4.42 -20.08 -0.26
CA PRO A 88 -4.84 -19.67 1.07
C PRO A 88 -3.66 -19.36 2.01
N LYS A 89 -2.54 -20.07 1.83
CA LYS A 89 -1.32 -19.78 2.59
C LYS A 89 -0.75 -18.41 2.24
N ASP A 90 -0.72 -18.05 0.96
CA ASP A 90 -0.28 -16.70 0.55
C ASP A 90 -1.20 -15.63 1.11
N CYS A 91 -2.51 -15.88 1.16
CA CYS A 91 -3.44 -14.95 1.79
C CYS A 91 -3.11 -14.73 3.28
N PHE A 92 -2.77 -15.80 3.99
CA PHE A 92 -2.35 -15.71 5.38
C PHE A 92 -1.02 -14.94 5.54
N ASP A 93 -0.02 -15.28 4.75
CA ASP A 93 1.31 -14.65 4.80
C ASP A 93 1.23 -13.17 4.39
N PHE A 94 0.45 -12.84 3.36
CA PHE A 94 0.32 -11.47 2.87
C PHE A 94 -0.51 -10.58 3.78
N ALA A 95 -1.26 -11.14 4.74
CA ALA A 95 -1.94 -10.33 5.74
C ALA A 95 -0.96 -9.46 6.54
N ASN A 96 0.13 -10.05 7.04
CA ASN A 96 1.18 -9.31 7.73
C ASN A 96 2.10 -8.54 6.76
N LEU A 97 2.53 -9.21 5.68
CA LEU A 97 3.43 -8.62 4.69
C LEU A 97 2.88 -7.32 4.10
N SER A 98 1.60 -7.27 3.73
CA SER A 98 0.99 -6.08 3.16
C SER A 98 0.98 -4.90 4.13
N LEU A 99 0.72 -5.17 5.41
CA LEU A 99 0.74 -4.16 6.46
C LEU A 99 2.16 -3.66 6.75
N ASP A 100 3.15 -4.57 6.80
CA ASP A 100 4.57 -4.20 6.95
C ASP A 100 5.05 -3.38 5.74
N LEU A 101 4.70 -3.80 4.54
CA LEU A 101 5.05 -3.07 3.31
C LEU A 101 4.41 -1.67 3.29
N ALA A 102 3.13 -1.56 3.66
CA ALA A 102 2.45 -0.28 3.75
C ALA A 102 3.11 0.66 4.77
N ASP A 103 3.47 0.16 5.95
CA ASP A 103 4.15 0.93 6.99
C ASP A 103 5.57 1.35 6.58
N ARG A 104 6.35 0.43 5.99
CA ARG A 104 7.71 0.71 5.50
C ARG A 104 7.71 1.73 4.37
N ALA A 105 6.85 1.52 3.39
CA ALA A 105 6.77 2.38 2.21
C ALA A 105 5.92 3.64 2.43
N GLN A 106 5.12 3.70 3.50
CA GLN A 106 4.19 4.79 3.78
C GLN A 106 3.31 5.10 2.56
N THR A 107 2.57 4.07 2.10
CA THR A 107 1.76 4.13 0.88
C THR A 107 0.63 3.11 0.94
N PRO A 108 -0.45 3.31 0.18
CA PRO A 108 -1.43 2.25 -0.03
C PRO A 108 -0.82 1.02 -0.69
N VAL A 109 -1.18 -0.16 -0.19
CA VAL A 109 -0.86 -1.48 -0.77
C VAL A 109 -2.16 -2.19 -1.07
N LEU A 110 -2.31 -2.72 -2.28
CA LEU A 110 -3.50 -3.47 -2.66
C LEU A 110 -3.14 -4.96 -2.79
N VAL A 111 -3.95 -5.80 -2.15
CA VAL A 111 -3.83 -7.26 -2.26
C VAL A 111 -4.93 -7.74 -3.21
N MET A 112 -4.51 -8.22 -4.37
CA MET A 112 -5.37 -8.59 -5.49
C MET A 112 -5.76 -10.05 -5.37
N SER A 113 -6.88 -10.33 -4.73
CA SER A 113 -7.45 -11.67 -4.61
C SER A 113 -8.64 -11.85 -5.57
N ASP A 114 -9.30 -12.98 -5.54
CA ASP A 114 -10.52 -13.23 -6.30
C ASP A 114 -11.47 -14.21 -5.58
N LEU A 115 -12.58 -14.52 -6.22
CA LEU A 115 -13.58 -15.44 -5.66
C LEU A 115 -13.13 -16.90 -5.64
N GLU A 116 -12.15 -17.29 -6.45
CA GLU A 116 -11.61 -18.65 -6.40
C GLU A 116 -10.95 -18.92 -5.05
N LEU A 117 -10.14 -17.99 -4.59
CA LEU A 117 -9.53 -18.07 -3.25
C LEU A 117 -10.55 -17.81 -2.14
N GLY A 118 -11.50 -16.89 -2.36
CA GLY A 118 -12.40 -16.43 -1.31
C GLY A 118 -13.60 -17.33 -1.04
N MET A 119 -14.09 -18.08 -2.02
CA MET A 119 -15.34 -18.84 -1.93
C MET A 119 -15.19 -20.35 -2.08
N ASN A 120 -14.14 -20.83 -2.74
CA ASN A 120 -13.94 -22.25 -2.91
C ASN A 120 -13.28 -22.88 -1.69
N GLN A 121 -13.54 -24.19 -1.52
CA GLN A 121 -12.88 -24.98 -0.50
C GLN A 121 -11.51 -25.40 -1.02
N ASN A 122 -10.46 -24.92 -0.38
CA ASN A 122 -9.09 -25.24 -0.70
C ASN A 122 -8.47 -26.11 0.39
N LEU A 123 -7.65 -27.08 -0.01
CA LEU A 123 -6.81 -27.83 0.93
C LEU A 123 -5.55 -27.02 1.21
N SER A 124 -5.21 -26.90 2.47
CA SER A 124 -4.00 -26.23 2.93
C SER A 124 -3.44 -26.92 4.17
N ASP A 125 -2.13 -26.88 4.35
CA ASP A 125 -1.54 -27.20 5.63
C ASP A 125 -2.03 -26.22 6.71
N PRO A 126 -2.06 -26.63 7.99
CA PRO A 126 -2.41 -25.73 9.08
C PRO A 126 -1.50 -24.50 9.11
N PHE A 127 -2.08 -23.32 9.18
CA PHE A 127 -1.32 -22.07 9.32
C PHE A 127 -0.61 -22.03 10.66
N LYS A 128 0.66 -21.62 10.64
CA LYS A 128 1.44 -21.46 11.86
C LYS A 128 1.38 -20.00 12.30
N TRP A 129 0.79 -19.78 13.45
CA TRP A 129 0.82 -18.48 14.11
C TRP A 129 2.10 -18.32 14.91
N ASP A 130 2.74 -17.15 14.79
CA ASP A 130 3.95 -16.80 15.54
C ASP A 130 3.67 -15.61 16.47
N ASP A 131 3.49 -15.89 17.76
CA ASP A 131 3.27 -14.86 18.78
C ASP A 131 4.51 -13.98 19.02
N SER A 132 5.68 -14.41 18.54
CA SER A 132 6.93 -13.66 18.67
C SER A 132 7.20 -12.71 17.49
N ALA A 133 6.36 -12.73 16.47
CA ALA A 133 6.52 -11.93 15.26
C ALA A 133 6.60 -10.43 15.59
N LYS A 134 7.63 -9.78 15.10
CA LYS A 134 7.79 -8.32 15.21
C LYS A 134 7.33 -7.67 13.92
N TYR A 135 6.46 -6.69 14.07
CA TYR A 135 5.94 -5.94 12.94
C TYR A 135 6.87 -4.80 12.56
N ASP A 136 7.15 -4.66 11.28
CA ASP A 136 7.94 -3.55 10.76
C ASP A 136 7.06 -2.31 10.59
N ARG A 137 7.33 -1.30 11.41
CA ARG A 137 6.59 -0.03 11.41
C ARG A 137 7.22 1.03 10.49
N GLY A 138 8.32 0.67 9.81
CA GLY A 138 9.08 1.61 9.00
C GLY A 138 9.73 2.73 9.81
N LYS A 139 9.91 3.89 9.18
CA LYS A 139 10.63 5.04 9.74
C LYS A 139 9.74 5.88 10.66
N VAL A 140 9.47 5.40 11.87
CA VAL A 140 8.73 6.12 12.91
C VAL A 140 9.70 6.62 13.97
N LEU A 141 9.75 7.94 14.18
CA LEU A 141 10.61 8.56 15.19
C LEU A 141 9.98 8.44 16.59
N SER A 142 10.82 8.16 17.57
CA SER A 142 10.48 8.25 18.99
C SER A 142 10.65 9.69 19.52
N ALA A 143 10.22 9.93 20.76
CA ALA A 143 10.47 11.20 21.44
C ALA A 143 11.96 11.48 21.57
N GLU A 144 12.76 10.46 21.94
CA GLU A 144 14.21 10.56 22.09
C GLU A 144 14.91 10.86 20.74
N ASP A 145 14.38 10.37 19.63
CA ASP A 145 14.92 10.69 18.31
C ASP A 145 14.65 12.14 17.96
N LEU A 146 13.45 12.64 18.26
CA LEU A 146 13.07 14.03 18.02
C LEU A 146 13.90 15.01 18.84
N GLU A 147 14.31 14.64 20.07
CA GLU A 147 15.19 15.48 20.90
C GLU A 147 16.57 15.69 20.27
N LYS A 148 17.06 14.72 19.49
CA LYS A 148 18.37 14.81 18.81
C LYS A 148 18.33 15.62 17.51
N LEU A 149 17.13 15.94 17.01
CA LEU A 149 16.96 16.68 15.77
C LEU A 149 16.84 18.19 16.04
N ASP A 150 17.54 18.98 15.25
CA ASP A 150 17.37 20.43 15.21
C ASP A 150 16.03 20.85 14.57
N SER A 151 15.60 20.11 13.56
CA SER A 151 14.33 20.32 12.87
C SER A 151 13.76 19.01 12.33
N PHE A 152 12.45 18.91 12.24
CA PHE A 152 11.74 17.78 11.66
C PHE A 152 11.06 18.19 10.35
N GLY A 153 11.31 17.45 9.29
CA GLY A 153 10.61 17.59 8.01
C GLY A 153 9.97 16.26 7.60
N ARG A 154 8.63 16.25 7.62
CA ARG A 154 7.85 15.03 7.33
C ARG A 154 8.18 14.41 5.97
N TYR A 155 8.52 15.22 4.99
CA TYR A 155 8.73 14.80 3.61
C TYR A 155 10.17 14.98 3.15
N LEU A 156 11.12 15.15 4.08
CA LEU A 156 12.55 15.13 3.79
C LEU A 156 13.02 13.70 3.43
N ASP A 157 13.80 13.59 2.37
CA ASP A 157 14.50 12.35 1.98
C ASP A 157 15.88 12.33 2.65
N VAL A 158 15.90 11.99 3.94
CA VAL A 158 17.14 12.01 4.75
C VAL A 158 18.09 10.90 4.32
N ASP A 159 17.56 9.70 4.06
CA ASP A 159 18.36 8.50 3.77
C ASP A 159 18.63 8.32 2.27
N GLY A 160 18.03 9.12 1.45
CA GLY A 160 18.20 9.02 0.01
C GLY A 160 17.41 7.89 -0.66
N ASP A 161 16.37 7.36 -0.03
CA ASP A 161 15.51 6.29 -0.55
C ASP A 161 14.09 6.78 -0.93
N GLY A 162 13.84 8.07 -0.80
CA GLY A 162 12.56 8.71 -1.10
C GLY A 162 11.51 8.58 0.00
N ILE A 163 11.77 7.84 1.09
CA ILE A 163 10.85 7.61 2.18
C ILE A 163 11.19 8.52 3.35
N GLY A 164 10.29 9.42 3.71
CA GLY A 164 10.47 10.34 4.83
C GLY A 164 10.26 9.68 6.19
N TYR A 165 10.84 10.28 7.22
CA TYR A 165 10.50 9.91 8.60
C TYR A 165 9.14 10.44 8.99
N ARG A 166 8.41 9.69 9.82
CA ARG A 166 7.12 10.11 10.35
C ARG A 166 7.08 10.05 11.87
N THR A 167 6.18 10.80 12.43
CA THR A 167 5.79 10.74 13.84
C THR A 167 4.34 10.31 13.95
N LEU A 168 3.94 9.89 15.12
CA LEU A 168 2.54 9.59 15.43
C LEU A 168 2.00 10.68 16.38
N PRO A 169 0.69 10.96 16.36
CA PRO A 169 0.09 11.89 17.31
C PRO A 169 0.45 11.51 18.76
N GLY A 170 0.90 12.50 19.52
CA GLY A 170 1.31 12.29 20.92
C GLY A 170 2.73 11.76 21.14
N THR A 171 3.55 11.63 20.08
CA THR A 171 4.96 11.20 20.23
C THR A 171 5.77 12.19 21.06
N HIS A 172 5.56 13.49 20.91
CA HIS A 172 6.30 14.54 21.63
C HIS A 172 5.42 15.77 21.84
N GLU A 173 5.62 16.50 22.94
CA GLU A 173 4.78 17.63 23.29
C GLU A 173 4.95 18.83 22.36
N GLU A 174 6.18 19.11 21.89
CA GLU A 174 6.53 20.30 21.13
C GLU A 174 7.08 20.00 19.71
N LYS A 175 7.71 18.82 19.52
CA LYS A 175 8.42 18.48 18.29
C LYS A 175 7.68 17.43 17.47
N GLY A 176 7.98 17.39 16.18
CA GLY A 176 7.52 16.34 15.26
C GLY A 176 6.07 16.47 14.81
N SER A 177 5.36 17.50 15.21
CA SER A 177 4.01 17.76 14.72
C SER A 177 4.04 18.27 13.27
N PHE A 178 3.07 17.85 12.47
CA PHE A 178 2.91 18.30 11.10
C PHE A 178 1.44 18.22 10.69
N PHE A 179 1.08 18.96 9.66
CA PHE A 179 -0.27 18.91 9.11
C PHE A 179 -0.26 18.11 7.80
N THR A 180 -1.00 17.01 7.78
CA THR A 180 -1.21 16.23 6.56
C THR A 180 -2.35 16.80 5.74
N ARG A 181 -2.17 16.81 4.42
CA ARG A 181 -3.19 17.28 3.48
C ARG A 181 -2.99 16.66 2.08
N GLY A 182 -4.04 16.68 1.30
CA GLY A 182 -3.99 16.32 -0.12
C GLY A 182 -3.49 17.44 -1.04
N THR A 183 -3.31 18.66 -0.51
CA THR A 183 -2.79 19.80 -1.26
C THR A 183 -1.26 19.78 -1.34
N SER A 184 -0.69 20.51 -2.30
CA SER A 184 0.76 20.67 -2.45
C SER A 184 1.42 21.23 -1.20
N ARG A 185 2.65 20.83 -0.95
CA ARG A 185 3.45 21.17 0.23
C ARG A 185 4.93 21.08 -0.05
N ASP A 186 5.72 21.70 0.79
CA ASP A 186 7.16 21.52 0.82
C ASP A 186 7.60 20.30 1.66
N GLU A 187 8.88 20.14 1.84
CA GLU A 187 9.51 19.06 2.58
C GLU A 187 9.20 19.09 4.10
N TYR A 188 8.76 20.22 4.61
CA TYR A 188 8.37 20.45 6.00
C TYR A 188 6.86 20.39 6.24
N ALA A 189 6.10 19.93 5.26
CA ALA A 189 4.64 19.88 5.28
C ALA A 189 3.95 21.24 5.28
N VAL A 190 4.66 22.31 4.95
CA VAL A 190 4.08 23.65 4.81
C VAL A 190 3.40 23.76 3.44
N TYR A 191 2.16 24.25 3.44
CA TYR A 191 1.41 24.48 2.20
C TYR A 191 2.17 25.41 1.25
N THR A 192 2.26 25.02 0.00
CA THR A 192 2.80 25.84 -1.07
C THR A 192 2.25 25.43 -2.43
N GLU A 193 2.08 26.38 -3.33
CA GLU A 193 1.74 26.16 -4.74
C GLU A 193 2.95 26.43 -5.67
N SER A 194 4.19 26.50 -5.10
CA SER A 194 5.40 26.62 -5.89
C SER A 194 5.58 25.39 -6.80
N PRO A 195 5.71 25.59 -8.13
CA PRO A 195 6.01 24.49 -9.05
C PRO A 195 7.28 23.73 -8.70
N GLU A 196 8.30 24.42 -8.20
CA GLU A 196 9.59 23.83 -7.83
C GLU A 196 9.45 22.91 -6.60
N ALA A 197 8.66 23.29 -5.61
CA ALA A 197 8.38 22.45 -4.44
C ALA A 197 7.57 21.21 -4.85
N TYR A 198 6.58 21.39 -5.72
CA TYR A 198 5.80 20.27 -6.27
C TYR A 198 6.70 19.30 -7.05
N GLU A 199 7.54 19.81 -7.95
CA GLU A 199 8.46 18.98 -8.75
C GLU A 199 9.42 18.17 -7.86
N ARG A 200 10.01 18.78 -6.82
CA ARG A 200 10.88 18.08 -5.87
C ARG A 200 10.14 16.96 -5.16
N ASN A 201 8.91 17.21 -4.74
CA ASN A 201 8.09 16.21 -4.06
C ASN A 201 7.72 15.04 -4.98
N MET A 202 7.36 15.30 -6.23
CA MET A 202 7.05 14.26 -7.21
C MET A 202 8.30 13.42 -7.56
N LYS A 203 9.46 14.04 -7.75
CA LYS A 203 10.74 13.33 -7.94
C LYS A 203 11.10 12.43 -6.74
N ARG A 204 10.82 12.91 -5.52
CA ARG A 204 11.02 12.10 -4.32
C ARG A 204 10.05 10.90 -4.29
N LEU A 205 8.79 11.10 -4.64
CA LEU A 205 7.82 10.00 -4.74
C LEU A 205 8.19 8.97 -5.84
N GLU A 206 8.75 9.44 -6.95
CA GLU A 206 9.27 8.54 -7.98
C GLU A 206 10.47 7.71 -7.46
N LYS A 207 11.39 8.34 -6.74
CA LYS A 207 12.50 7.65 -6.08
C LYS A 207 12.00 6.64 -5.03
N LYS A 208 11.02 7.01 -4.22
CA LYS A 208 10.34 6.11 -3.29
C LYS A 208 9.76 4.89 -4.02
N TRP A 209 9.18 5.08 -5.20
CA TRP A 209 8.68 3.98 -6.01
C TRP A 209 9.79 2.99 -6.42
N GLU A 210 10.97 3.48 -6.79
CA GLU A 210 12.11 2.60 -7.08
C GLU A 210 12.55 1.80 -5.83
N THR A 211 12.52 2.43 -4.66
CA THR A 211 12.76 1.72 -3.39
C THR A 211 11.70 0.66 -3.11
N ILE A 212 10.41 0.96 -3.33
CA ILE A 212 9.32 0.00 -3.12
C ILE A 212 9.51 -1.27 -3.95
N LYS A 213 10.03 -1.17 -5.17
CA LYS A 213 10.32 -2.34 -6.01
C LYS A 213 11.31 -3.33 -5.36
N THR A 214 12.15 -2.87 -4.46
CA THR A 214 13.08 -3.72 -3.72
C THR A 214 12.49 -4.31 -2.44
N LEU A 215 11.32 -3.85 -2.02
CA LEU A 215 10.65 -4.27 -0.79
C LEU A 215 9.55 -5.30 -1.04
N VAL A 216 9.05 -5.39 -2.26
CA VAL A 216 8.02 -6.38 -2.64
C VAL A 216 8.62 -7.77 -2.82
N PRO A 217 7.83 -8.84 -2.62
CA PRO A 217 8.29 -10.19 -2.91
C PRO A 217 8.76 -10.33 -4.37
N GLU A 218 9.80 -11.13 -4.57
CA GLU A 218 10.28 -11.45 -5.91
C GLU A 218 9.26 -12.29 -6.69
N ALA A 219 9.20 -12.07 -8.01
CA ALA A 219 8.39 -12.89 -8.89
C ALA A 219 8.93 -14.35 -8.92
N LEU A 220 8.03 -15.30 -8.89
CA LEU A 220 8.40 -16.70 -9.10
C LEU A 220 8.72 -16.95 -10.57
N ILE A 221 9.94 -17.39 -10.87
CA ILE A 221 10.41 -17.63 -12.23
C ILE A 221 10.82 -19.10 -12.35
N THR A 222 10.15 -19.83 -13.23
CA THR A 222 10.55 -21.20 -13.60
C THR A 222 11.18 -21.19 -14.98
N MET A 223 12.44 -21.57 -15.06
CA MET A 223 13.21 -21.62 -16.32
C MET A 223 13.32 -23.07 -16.79
N ASN A 224 12.89 -23.34 -18.02
CA ASN A 224 12.98 -24.66 -18.65
C ASN A 224 13.78 -24.68 -19.95
N GLY A 225 14.48 -23.59 -20.29
CA GLY A 225 15.24 -23.45 -21.52
C GLY A 225 14.42 -23.18 -22.79
N SER A 226 13.10 -23.00 -22.68
CA SER A 226 12.24 -22.65 -23.79
C SER A 226 12.55 -21.26 -24.34
N ARG A 227 12.28 -21.06 -25.66
CA ARG A 227 12.36 -19.74 -26.30
C ARG A 227 11.09 -18.91 -26.07
N MET A 228 10.04 -19.51 -25.58
CA MET A 228 8.79 -18.83 -25.22
C MET A 228 8.61 -18.87 -23.70
N GLY A 229 8.16 -17.77 -23.15
CA GLY A 229 7.76 -17.62 -21.76
C GLY A 229 6.26 -17.32 -21.66
N VAL A 230 5.66 -17.76 -20.57
CA VAL A 230 4.30 -17.36 -20.18
C VAL A 230 4.42 -16.51 -18.93
N LEU A 231 3.88 -15.31 -18.97
CA LEU A 231 3.68 -14.46 -17.82
C LEU A 231 2.22 -14.58 -17.39
N TYR A 232 1.99 -14.97 -16.15
CA TYR A 232 0.65 -15.04 -15.59
C TYR A 232 0.63 -14.48 -14.18
N LEU A 233 -0.50 -13.89 -13.81
CA LEU A 233 -0.79 -13.46 -12.46
C LEU A 233 -1.72 -14.54 -11.89
N SER A 234 -1.13 -15.51 -11.19
CA SER A 234 -1.84 -16.73 -10.83
C SER A 234 -2.75 -16.52 -9.63
N LEU A 235 -4.01 -16.33 -9.91
CA LEU A 235 -5.10 -16.50 -8.94
C LEU A 235 -5.98 -17.69 -9.31
N ILE A 236 -5.85 -18.23 -10.54
CA ILE A 236 -6.57 -19.41 -11.00
C ILE A 236 -5.54 -20.51 -11.27
N HIS A 237 -5.69 -21.66 -10.62
CA HIS A 237 -4.94 -22.84 -10.99
C HIS A 237 -5.37 -23.30 -12.39
N ILE A 238 -4.51 -23.11 -13.36
CA ILE A 238 -4.63 -23.85 -14.61
C ILE A 238 -4.14 -25.25 -14.27
N SER A 239 -5.07 -26.16 -13.94
CA SER A 239 -4.75 -27.58 -13.87
C SER A 239 -4.31 -28.03 -15.27
N GLU A 240 -3.15 -28.66 -15.35
CA GLU A 240 -2.66 -29.35 -16.54
C GLU A 240 -3.68 -30.37 -17.07
#